data_08bc1d14b743c9aeee19b09b6c73040e
#
_entry.id   08bc1d14b743c9aeee19b09b6c73040e
#
_cell.length_a   1.000
_cell.length_b   1.000
_cell.length_c   1.000
_cell.angle_alpha   90.00
_cell.angle_beta   90.00
_cell.angle_gamma   90.00
#
_symmetry.space_group_name_H-M   'P 1'
#
loop_
_entity.id
_entity.type
_entity.pdbx_description
1 polymer ?
#
loop_
_entity_poly.entity_id
_entity_poly.type
_entity_poly.pdbx_seq_one_letter_code
_entity_poly.pdbx_strand_id
1 'polypeptide(L)'
;MVKKHSAAMPPQPKLNWSMIAVVAALAGVLLLVKTFRGKTDEFKNKTIPAAIKKVLNSPDTKFEVSSIKETNGVYEFQLKLQNQSYTSYITKDGKILFTSGVKLDDAGKQAAGAASTTSAQKKLTAKDLKKSDKPTLTAFVVANCPYGLQTQRVFKKAMEDAPALADYLKVKYIGSIVDGKITSMHGDEEAKENMRQICVRDEQPDLYWPYVNCYMKEGKTEVCLTEAGVDTAMMTACTEDPKRGNAFAQKDFDMANKFNVSGSPTLVLNDAQVVSEFDFGGRIPNSMKTLVCGGSKTPGEFCSNDISTKEVAVSLSVTDDAASTGGTTNSAAGCAPAK
;
A
#
# COMPACT_ATOMS: atom_id res chain seq x y z
N MET A 1 -38.58 79.83 -58.43
CA MET A 1 -37.49 79.76 -57.47
C MET A 1 -37.83 78.69 -56.41
N VAL A 2 -37.22 77.53 -56.50
CA VAL A 2 -37.48 76.41 -55.56
C VAL A 2 -36.24 76.32 -54.66
N LYS A 3 -36.40 76.60 -53.36
CA LYS A 3 -35.35 76.47 -52.38
C LYS A 3 -35.19 74.98 -52.01
N LYS A 4 -34.03 74.41 -52.32
CA LYS A 4 -33.61 73.10 -51.80
C LYS A 4 -33.23 73.19 -50.33
N HIS A 5 -33.95 72.49 -49.44
CA HIS A 5 -33.52 72.31 -48.08
C HIS A 5 -32.55 71.11 -48.05
N SER A 6 -31.30 71.34 -47.62
CA SER A 6 -30.32 70.34 -47.35
C SER A 6 -30.55 69.83 -45.91
N ALA A 7 -30.90 68.59 -45.78
CA ALA A 7 -31.02 67.91 -44.44
C ALA A 7 -29.62 67.54 -43.99
N ALA A 8 -29.22 68.04 -42.83
CA ALA A 8 -27.94 67.62 -42.18
C ALA A 8 -28.06 66.20 -41.62
N MET A 9 -27.10 65.32 -41.93
CA MET A 9 -27.00 63.99 -41.36
C MET A 9 -26.71 64.02 -39.83
N PRO A 10 -27.32 63.16 -39.02
CA PRO A 10 -27.04 63.14 -37.60
C PRO A 10 -25.59 62.68 -37.33
N PRO A 11 -24.95 63.12 -36.22
CA PRO A 11 -23.59 62.80 -35.92
C PRO A 11 -23.46 61.27 -35.62
N GLN A 12 -22.53 60.68 -36.33
CA GLN A 12 -22.19 59.29 -36.12
C GLN A 12 -21.63 59.09 -34.69
N PRO A 13 -22.05 58.01 -33.92
CA PRO A 13 -21.53 57.83 -32.61
C PRO A 13 -20.03 57.48 -32.70
N LYS A 14 -19.21 58.23 -31.98
CA LYS A 14 -17.76 57.97 -31.89
C LYS A 14 -17.56 56.66 -31.19
N LEU A 15 -17.13 55.63 -31.93
CA LEU A 15 -16.81 54.29 -31.44
C LEU A 15 -15.64 54.38 -30.45
N ASN A 16 -15.91 54.06 -29.20
CA ASN A 16 -14.93 54.17 -28.11
C ASN A 16 -14.00 52.96 -28.16
N TRP A 17 -12.82 53.09 -28.76
CA TRP A 17 -11.83 52.02 -28.95
C TRP A 17 -11.41 51.36 -27.66
N SER A 18 -11.45 52.03 -26.52
CA SER A 18 -11.18 51.47 -25.21
C SER A 18 -12.25 50.46 -24.78
N MET A 19 -13.52 50.70 -25.10
CA MET A 19 -14.58 49.71 -24.82
C MET A 19 -14.48 48.47 -25.70
N ILE A 20 -14.08 48.62 -26.96
CA ILE A 20 -13.86 47.49 -27.86
C ILE A 20 -12.70 46.59 -27.35
N ALA A 21 -11.60 47.22 -26.89
CA ALA A 21 -10.47 46.51 -26.35
C ALA A 21 -10.85 45.73 -25.07
N VAL A 22 -11.66 46.29 -24.19
CA VAL A 22 -12.14 45.61 -22.96
C VAL A 22 -13.08 44.44 -23.30
N VAL A 23 -14.00 44.62 -24.25
CA VAL A 23 -14.92 43.54 -24.68
C VAL A 23 -14.15 42.41 -25.37
N ALA A 24 -13.14 42.72 -26.20
CA ALA A 24 -12.28 41.72 -26.84
C ALA A 24 -11.43 40.97 -25.83
N ALA A 25 -10.88 41.63 -24.81
CA ALA A 25 -10.13 40.99 -23.73
C ALA A 25 -11.03 40.07 -22.90
N LEU A 26 -12.25 40.49 -22.52
CA LEU A 26 -13.22 39.67 -21.80
C LEU A 26 -13.70 38.47 -22.62
N ALA A 27 -13.92 38.65 -23.94
CA ALA A 27 -14.27 37.55 -24.85
C ALA A 27 -13.11 36.53 -24.99
N GLY A 28 -11.86 37.02 -25.03
CA GLY A 28 -10.66 36.18 -25.04
C GLY A 28 -10.51 35.37 -23.77
N VAL A 29 -10.73 35.97 -22.60
CA VAL A 29 -10.70 35.28 -21.31
C VAL A 29 -11.84 34.23 -21.22
N LEU A 30 -13.04 34.55 -21.66
CA LEU A 30 -14.17 33.61 -21.71
C LEU A 30 -13.93 32.44 -22.64
N LEU A 31 -13.30 32.64 -23.79
CA LEU A 31 -12.89 31.56 -24.70
C LEU A 31 -11.81 30.69 -24.11
N LEU A 32 -10.80 31.26 -23.44
CA LEU A 32 -9.75 30.48 -22.74
C LEU A 32 -10.31 29.65 -21.59
N VAL A 33 -11.23 30.21 -20.80
CA VAL A 33 -11.90 29.48 -19.71
C VAL A 33 -12.77 28.32 -20.25
N LYS A 34 -13.49 28.52 -21.36
CA LYS A 34 -14.29 27.46 -21.99
C LYS A 34 -13.43 26.33 -22.57
N THR A 35 -12.30 26.64 -23.21
CA THR A 35 -11.38 25.64 -23.75
C THR A 35 -10.68 24.88 -22.63
N PHE A 36 -10.34 25.52 -21.53
CA PHE A 36 -9.71 24.89 -20.36
C PHE A 36 -10.70 23.96 -19.65
N ARG A 37 -11.95 24.41 -19.43
CA ARG A 37 -13.01 23.55 -18.85
C ARG A 37 -13.33 22.35 -19.73
N GLY A 38 -13.39 22.50 -21.03
CA GLY A 38 -13.66 21.39 -21.96
C GLY A 38 -12.61 20.30 -21.90
N LYS A 39 -11.32 20.66 -21.75
CA LYS A 39 -10.23 19.65 -21.60
C LYS A 39 -10.28 18.91 -20.26
N THR A 40 -10.51 19.61 -19.16
CA THR A 40 -10.61 18.97 -17.83
C THR A 40 -11.82 18.06 -17.73
N ASP A 41 -12.94 18.43 -18.34
CA ASP A 41 -14.16 17.60 -18.38
C ASP A 41 -13.95 16.34 -19.23
N GLU A 42 -13.23 16.41 -20.35
CA GLU A 42 -12.86 15.24 -21.15
C GLU A 42 -11.94 14.29 -20.37
N PHE A 43 -10.93 14.83 -19.68
CA PHE A 43 -10.07 14.01 -18.82
C PHE A 43 -10.85 13.33 -17.71
N LYS A 44 -11.71 14.09 -17.00
CA LYS A 44 -12.51 13.57 -15.90
C LYS A 44 -13.45 12.46 -16.33
N ASN A 45 -14.15 12.65 -17.44
CA ASN A 45 -15.27 11.79 -17.82
C ASN A 45 -14.90 10.69 -18.82
N LYS A 46 -13.74 10.78 -19.49
CA LYS A 46 -13.34 9.84 -20.54
C LYS A 46 -11.94 9.25 -20.31
N THR A 47 -10.89 10.10 -20.26
CA THR A 47 -9.50 9.65 -20.26
C THR A 47 -9.12 8.93 -18.95
N ILE A 48 -9.39 9.54 -17.79
CA ILE A 48 -9.08 8.97 -16.49
C ILE A 48 -9.88 7.68 -16.24
N PRO A 49 -11.21 7.63 -16.45
CA PRO A 49 -11.96 6.40 -16.29
C PRO A 49 -11.48 5.25 -17.18
N ALA A 50 -11.10 5.53 -18.42
CA ALA A 50 -10.55 4.53 -19.33
C ALA A 50 -9.20 4.00 -18.84
N ALA A 51 -8.31 4.88 -18.37
CA ALA A 51 -7.01 4.51 -17.81
C ALA A 51 -7.18 3.64 -16.55
N ILE A 52 -8.07 4.03 -15.63
CA ILE A 52 -8.34 3.30 -14.39
C ILE A 52 -8.91 1.90 -14.69
N LYS A 53 -9.91 1.78 -15.58
CA LYS A 53 -10.46 0.48 -15.97
C LYS A 53 -9.42 -0.44 -16.56
N LYS A 54 -8.49 0.09 -17.36
CA LYS A 54 -7.38 -0.68 -17.93
C LYS A 54 -6.42 -1.17 -16.86
N VAL A 55 -6.12 -0.35 -15.84
CA VAL A 55 -5.22 -0.70 -14.74
C VAL A 55 -5.86 -1.72 -13.80
N LEU A 56 -7.15 -1.54 -13.46
CA LEU A 56 -7.86 -2.45 -12.55
C LEU A 56 -8.17 -3.81 -13.19
N ASN A 57 -8.04 -3.93 -14.51
CA ASN A 57 -8.39 -5.13 -15.28
C ASN A 57 -9.78 -5.69 -14.90
N SER A 58 -10.70 -4.82 -14.47
CA SER A 58 -12.03 -5.15 -13.98
C SER A 58 -13.02 -4.10 -14.46
N PRO A 59 -13.86 -4.43 -15.48
CA PRO A 59 -14.82 -3.49 -16.06
C PRO A 59 -15.92 -3.06 -15.10
N ASP A 60 -16.22 -3.90 -14.10
CA ASP A 60 -17.36 -3.72 -13.18
C ASP A 60 -17.00 -2.99 -11.88
N THR A 61 -15.73 -2.69 -11.66
CA THR A 61 -15.30 -1.97 -10.46
C THR A 61 -15.87 -0.56 -10.45
N LYS A 62 -16.67 -0.25 -9.43
CA LYS A 62 -17.23 1.10 -9.22
C LYS A 62 -16.19 2.02 -8.62
N PHE A 63 -15.96 3.15 -9.25
CA PHE A 63 -15.10 4.21 -8.76
C PHE A 63 -15.67 5.58 -9.15
N GLU A 64 -15.22 6.62 -8.46
CA GLU A 64 -15.59 8.00 -8.70
C GLU A 64 -14.33 8.86 -8.87
N VAL A 65 -14.31 9.71 -9.89
CA VAL A 65 -13.22 10.67 -10.14
C VAL A 65 -13.72 12.07 -9.82
N SER A 66 -13.00 12.78 -8.95
CA SER A 66 -13.34 14.15 -8.54
C SER A 66 -12.11 15.04 -8.44
N SER A 67 -12.34 16.34 -8.25
CA SER A 67 -11.30 17.32 -7.92
C SER A 67 -10.10 17.34 -8.87
N ILE A 68 -10.36 17.27 -10.19
CA ILE A 68 -9.28 17.35 -11.18
C ILE A 68 -8.67 18.76 -11.24
N LYS A 69 -7.34 18.83 -11.15
CA LYS A 69 -6.56 20.06 -11.18
C LYS A 69 -5.27 19.86 -11.97
N GLU A 70 -4.94 20.81 -12.84
CA GLU A 70 -3.63 20.84 -13.48
C GLU A 70 -2.58 21.37 -12.49
N THR A 71 -1.49 20.64 -12.30
CA THR A 71 -0.37 21.01 -11.44
C THR A 71 0.94 20.46 -11.98
N ASN A 72 1.98 21.28 -12.08
CA ASN A 72 3.35 20.88 -12.46
C ASN A 72 3.42 19.96 -13.70
N GLY A 73 2.60 20.25 -14.73
CA GLY A 73 2.64 19.51 -16.00
C GLY A 73 1.83 18.22 -16.05
N VAL A 74 1.15 17.85 -14.97
CA VAL A 74 0.25 16.69 -14.87
C VAL A 74 -1.15 17.14 -14.41
N TYR A 75 -2.14 16.26 -14.54
CA TYR A 75 -3.42 16.41 -13.87
C TYR A 75 -3.41 15.63 -12.56
N GLU A 76 -3.62 16.33 -11.44
CA GLU A 76 -3.90 15.79 -10.13
C GLU A 76 -5.41 15.58 -9.98
N PHE A 77 -5.85 14.43 -9.49
CA PHE A 77 -7.27 14.14 -9.26
C PHE A 77 -7.49 13.25 -8.06
N GLN A 78 -8.70 13.30 -7.50
CA GLN A 78 -9.13 12.39 -6.44
C GLN A 78 -9.86 11.20 -7.07
N LEU A 79 -9.38 10.01 -6.78
CA LEU A 79 -9.99 8.74 -7.12
C LEU A 79 -10.60 8.13 -5.87
N LYS A 80 -11.93 7.96 -5.85
CA LYS A 80 -12.61 7.20 -4.81
C LYS A 80 -12.88 5.81 -5.32
N LEU A 81 -12.30 4.82 -4.65
CA LEU A 81 -12.46 3.40 -4.94
C LEU A 81 -12.99 2.73 -3.69
N GLN A 82 -14.18 2.12 -3.78
CA GLN A 82 -14.91 1.64 -2.61
C GLN A 82 -15.11 2.77 -1.58
N ASN A 83 -14.58 2.62 -0.35
CA ASN A 83 -14.67 3.64 0.70
C ASN A 83 -13.37 4.43 0.91
N GLN A 84 -12.39 4.30 0.02
CA GLN A 84 -11.10 4.97 0.13
C GLN A 84 -10.92 6.03 -0.97
N SER A 85 -10.26 7.14 -0.64
CA SER A 85 -9.94 8.21 -1.57
C SER A 85 -8.44 8.30 -1.77
N TYR A 86 -8.01 8.37 -3.02
CA TYR A 86 -6.61 8.42 -3.43
C TYR A 86 -6.35 9.68 -4.23
N THR A 87 -5.25 10.37 -3.95
CA THR A 87 -4.74 11.44 -4.83
C THR A 87 -3.84 10.79 -5.87
N SER A 88 -4.25 10.87 -7.12
CA SER A 88 -3.54 10.28 -8.26
C SER A 88 -3.22 11.34 -9.30
N TYR A 89 -2.27 11.03 -10.18
CA TYR A 89 -1.79 11.95 -11.20
C TYR A 89 -1.78 11.26 -12.56
N ILE A 90 -2.07 12.01 -13.62
CA ILE A 90 -2.00 11.52 -15.00
C ILE A 90 -1.30 12.55 -15.88
N THR A 91 -0.47 12.10 -16.82
CA THR A 91 0.16 12.99 -17.79
C THR A 91 -0.88 13.66 -18.69
N LYS A 92 -0.57 14.84 -19.22
CA LYS A 92 -1.48 15.60 -20.10
C LYS A 92 -1.85 14.88 -21.39
N ASP A 93 -1.05 13.91 -21.80
CA ASP A 93 -1.33 13.04 -22.96
C ASP A 93 -2.15 11.79 -22.58
N GLY A 94 -2.45 11.60 -21.28
CA GLY A 94 -3.24 10.47 -20.77
C GLY A 94 -2.54 9.12 -20.82
N LYS A 95 -1.22 9.07 -21.06
CA LYS A 95 -0.51 7.79 -21.28
C LYS A 95 0.10 7.20 -20.02
N ILE A 96 0.44 8.02 -19.03
CA ILE A 96 1.07 7.55 -17.78
C ILE A 96 0.18 7.98 -16.62
N LEU A 97 -0.21 7.01 -15.80
CA LEU A 97 -0.94 7.19 -14.56
C LEU A 97 0.00 6.94 -13.39
N PHE A 98 0.09 7.91 -12.47
CA PHE A 98 0.78 7.76 -11.18
C PHE A 98 -0.26 7.64 -10.09
N THR A 99 -0.18 6.59 -9.31
CA THR A 99 -1.14 6.35 -8.21
C THR A 99 -0.86 7.20 -6.98
N SER A 100 0.36 7.76 -6.88
CA SER A 100 0.76 8.72 -5.85
C SER A 100 1.85 9.64 -6.38
N GLY A 101 2.07 10.78 -5.74
CA GLY A 101 3.15 11.71 -6.05
C GLY A 101 3.53 12.50 -4.81
N VAL A 102 4.83 12.87 -4.71
CA VAL A 102 5.36 13.72 -3.64
C VAL A 102 5.65 15.12 -4.21
N LYS A 103 5.09 16.16 -3.59
CA LYS A 103 5.42 17.56 -3.94
C LYS A 103 6.76 17.92 -3.32
N LEU A 104 7.77 18.15 -4.16
CA LEU A 104 9.14 18.39 -3.69
C LEU A 104 9.27 19.72 -2.94
N ASP A 105 8.43 20.71 -3.22
CA ASP A 105 8.38 21.99 -2.50
C ASP A 105 7.97 21.81 -1.02
N ASP A 106 7.28 20.73 -0.70
CA ASP A 106 6.89 20.35 0.66
C ASP A 106 7.83 19.28 1.28
N ALA A 107 8.81 18.78 0.53
CA ALA A 107 9.67 17.67 0.94
C ALA A 107 10.52 17.99 2.19
N GLY A 108 10.84 19.26 2.43
CA GLY A 108 11.52 19.68 3.66
C GLY A 108 10.66 19.60 4.93
N LYS A 109 9.34 19.47 4.79
CA LYS A 109 8.38 19.33 5.89
C LYS A 109 7.80 17.92 6.01
N GLN A 110 8.06 17.06 5.01
CA GLN A 110 7.48 15.71 4.87
C GLN A 110 8.53 14.59 4.84
N ALA A 111 9.74 14.79 5.34
CA ALA A 111 10.74 13.72 5.45
C ALA A 111 10.31 12.53 6.35
N ALA A 112 9.05 12.48 6.76
CA ALA A 112 8.46 11.41 7.57
C ALA A 112 7.21 10.76 6.94
N GLY A 113 6.98 10.87 5.61
CA GLY A 113 5.67 10.46 5.10
C GLY A 113 5.60 10.12 3.61
N ALA A 114 6.54 9.37 3.06
CA ALA A 114 6.40 8.82 1.71
C ALA A 114 5.85 7.38 1.76
N ALA A 115 4.67 7.24 2.34
CA ALA A 115 3.84 6.04 2.19
C ALA A 115 2.38 6.50 2.13
N SER A 116 1.71 6.20 1.02
CA SER A 116 0.26 6.32 0.80
C SER A 116 -0.40 7.55 1.45
N THR A 117 -0.75 8.55 0.66
CA THR A 117 -1.76 9.54 1.09
C THR A 117 -3.13 8.88 1.18
N THR A 118 -3.28 8.00 2.13
CA THR A 118 -4.55 7.81 2.83
C THR A 118 -4.76 9.10 3.62
N SER A 119 -5.98 9.66 3.62
CA SER A 119 -6.41 10.71 4.55
C SER A 119 -5.64 10.59 5.85
N ALA A 120 -5.10 11.66 6.42
CA ALA A 120 -4.30 11.65 7.64
C ALA A 120 -4.95 10.70 8.67
N GLN A 121 -4.55 9.43 8.64
CA GLN A 121 -5.03 8.46 9.61
C GLN A 121 -4.47 8.93 10.94
N LYS A 122 -5.37 9.26 11.84
CA LYS A 122 -5.01 9.56 13.23
C LYS A 122 -4.05 8.47 13.71
N LYS A 123 -2.84 8.86 14.09
CA LYS A 123 -1.88 7.94 14.69
C LYS A 123 -2.55 7.17 15.83
N LEU A 124 -2.51 5.84 15.75
CA LEU A 124 -3.09 4.99 16.79
C LEU A 124 -2.28 5.12 18.08
N THR A 125 -2.99 5.11 19.18
CA THR A 125 -2.42 5.02 20.53
C THR A 125 -2.84 3.72 21.18
N ALA A 126 -2.22 3.33 22.30
CA ALA A 126 -2.60 2.13 23.03
C ALA A 126 -4.09 2.08 23.43
N LYS A 127 -4.74 3.26 23.56
CA LYS A 127 -6.18 3.36 23.87
C LYS A 127 -7.08 3.05 22.67
N ASP A 128 -6.57 3.21 21.47
CA ASP A 128 -7.30 2.98 20.22
C ASP A 128 -7.24 1.50 19.78
N LEU A 129 -6.41 0.68 20.44
CA LEU A 129 -6.24 -0.75 20.10
C LEU A 129 -7.44 -1.57 20.57
N LYS A 130 -7.98 -2.38 19.66
CA LYS A 130 -9.03 -3.35 19.97
C LYS A 130 -8.46 -4.48 20.82
N LYS A 131 -9.02 -4.71 21.99
CA LYS A 131 -8.54 -5.70 22.95
C LYS A 131 -9.21 -7.05 22.80
N SER A 132 -8.46 -8.13 23.05
CA SER A 132 -8.90 -9.52 23.02
C SER A 132 -8.44 -10.26 24.29
N ASP A 133 -9.18 -11.30 24.69
CA ASP A 133 -8.75 -12.25 25.72
C ASP A 133 -7.63 -13.19 25.19
N LYS A 134 -7.61 -13.40 23.87
CA LYS A 134 -6.56 -14.15 23.17
C LYS A 134 -5.95 -13.21 22.12
N PRO A 135 -5.01 -12.35 22.51
CA PRO A 135 -4.41 -11.41 21.56
C PRO A 135 -3.60 -12.12 20.51
N THR A 136 -3.65 -11.60 19.29
CA THR A 136 -2.81 -12.05 18.17
C THR A 136 -2.34 -10.86 17.38
N LEU A 137 -1.11 -10.91 16.90
CA LEU A 137 -0.58 -9.97 15.91
C LEU A 137 -0.18 -10.75 14.67
N THR A 138 -0.97 -10.61 13.61
CA THR A 138 -0.75 -11.30 12.34
C THR A 138 -0.05 -10.39 11.36
N ALA A 139 1.09 -10.82 10.83
CA ALA A 139 1.76 -10.20 9.70
C ALA A 139 1.34 -10.89 8.40
N PHE A 140 0.76 -10.13 7.48
CA PHE A 140 0.52 -10.56 6.11
C PHE A 140 1.71 -10.20 5.26
N VAL A 141 2.36 -11.21 4.67
CA VAL A 141 3.62 -11.06 3.94
C VAL A 141 3.59 -11.80 2.60
N VAL A 142 4.62 -11.56 1.78
CA VAL A 142 5.04 -12.45 0.70
C VAL A 142 6.53 -12.78 0.85
N ALA A 143 6.93 -13.97 0.43
CA ALA A 143 8.22 -14.56 0.79
C ALA A 143 9.45 -13.76 0.31
N ASN A 144 9.34 -13.06 -0.83
CA ASN A 144 10.46 -12.32 -1.42
C ASN A 144 10.36 -10.79 -1.21
N CYS A 145 9.34 -10.30 -0.50
CA CYS A 145 9.26 -8.89 -0.18
C CYS A 145 10.33 -8.50 0.84
N PRO A 146 11.24 -7.55 0.53
CA PRO A 146 12.29 -7.09 1.44
C PRO A 146 11.77 -6.69 2.82
N TYR A 147 10.64 -6.00 2.87
CA TYR A 147 10.03 -5.53 4.11
C TYR A 147 9.19 -6.61 4.80
N GLY A 148 8.66 -7.58 4.03
CA GLY A 148 8.05 -8.79 4.57
C GLY A 148 9.07 -9.64 5.31
N LEU A 149 10.26 -9.85 4.71
CA LEU A 149 11.41 -10.52 5.33
C LEU A 149 11.87 -9.78 6.60
N GLN A 150 11.96 -8.44 6.54
CA GLN A 150 12.28 -7.62 7.71
C GLN A 150 11.28 -7.87 8.85
N THR A 151 9.98 -7.88 8.57
CA THR A 151 8.94 -8.09 9.60
C THR A 151 9.02 -9.48 10.21
N GLN A 152 9.27 -10.52 9.42
CA GLN A 152 9.48 -11.87 9.93
C GLN A 152 10.73 -11.95 10.81
N ARG A 153 11.81 -11.25 10.45
CA ARG A 153 13.02 -11.13 11.26
C ARG A 153 12.78 -10.38 12.58
N VAL A 154 11.95 -9.33 12.54
CA VAL A 154 11.48 -8.65 13.76
C VAL A 154 10.69 -9.59 14.67
N PHE A 155 9.79 -10.41 14.10
CA PHE A 155 9.04 -11.41 14.87
C PHE A 155 9.97 -12.44 15.50
N LYS A 156 10.92 -13.00 14.71
CA LYS A 156 11.95 -13.90 15.22
C LYS A 156 12.68 -13.29 16.42
N LYS A 157 13.18 -12.06 16.24
CA LYS A 157 13.93 -11.38 17.30
C LYS A 157 13.08 -11.08 18.53
N ALA A 158 11.81 -10.73 18.35
CA ALA A 158 10.88 -10.52 19.45
C ALA A 158 10.63 -11.83 20.25
N MET A 159 10.54 -12.98 19.56
CA MET A 159 10.39 -14.30 20.20
C MET A 159 11.67 -14.76 20.88
N GLU A 160 12.85 -14.41 20.37
CA GLU A 160 14.14 -14.66 21.04
C GLU A 160 14.25 -13.86 22.35
N ASP A 161 13.87 -12.59 22.33
CA ASP A 161 13.93 -11.71 23.50
C ASP A 161 12.82 -12.01 24.54
N ALA A 162 11.65 -12.46 24.08
CA ALA A 162 10.51 -12.84 24.91
C ALA A 162 9.78 -14.06 24.31
N PRO A 163 10.20 -15.29 24.66
CA PRO A 163 9.69 -16.53 24.07
C PRO A 163 8.16 -16.70 24.12
N ALA A 164 7.51 -16.17 25.15
CA ALA A 164 6.05 -16.18 25.24
C ALA A 164 5.34 -15.48 24.08
N LEU A 165 6.03 -14.60 23.31
CA LEU A 165 5.45 -13.96 22.13
C LEU A 165 5.16 -14.94 20.99
N ALA A 166 5.75 -16.14 20.99
CA ALA A 166 5.49 -17.16 19.99
C ALA A 166 4.00 -17.56 19.88
N ASP A 167 3.27 -17.50 20.98
CA ASP A 167 1.83 -17.80 21.00
C ASP A 167 0.98 -16.75 20.32
N TYR A 168 1.48 -15.52 20.22
CA TYR A 168 0.74 -14.33 19.78
C TYR A 168 1.10 -13.86 18.38
N LEU A 169 2.34 -14.11 17.91
CA LEU A 169 2.83 -13.66 16.61
C LEU A 169 2.51 -14.71 15.54
N LYS A 170 1.78 -14.28 14.52
CA LYS A 170 1.34 -15.15 13.42
C LYS A 170 1.77 -14.56 12.08
N VAL A 171 2.11 -15.45 11.14
CA VAL A 171 2.43 -15.08 9.76
C VAL A 171 1.40 -15.69 8.82
N LYS A 172 0.88 -14.88 7.92
CA LYS A 172 -0.02 -15.27 6.82
C LYS A 172 0.48 -14.70 5.52
N TYR A 173 0.06 -15.31 4.42
CA TYR A 173 0.54 -14.92 3.09
C TYR A 173 -0.52 -14.15 2.31
N ILE A 174 -0.05 -13.32 1.37
CA ILE A 174 -0.88 -12.54 0.46
C ILE A 174 -0.78 -13.15 -0.92
N GLY A 175 -1.92 -13.27 -1.59
CA GLY A 175 -1.99 -13.81 -2.95
C GLY A 175 -3.42 -14.03 -3.39
N SER A 176 -3.58 -14.77 -4.46
CA SER A 176 -4.88 -15.28 -4.93
C SER A 176 -4.71 -16.64 -5.57
N ILE A 177 -5.81 -17.35 -5.80
CA ILE A 177 -5.83 -18.59 -6.57
C ILE A 177 -6.50 -18.31 -7.91
N VAL A 178 -5.78 -18.51 -9.00
CA VAL A 178 -6.24 -18.34 -10.38
C VAL A 178 -6.02 -19.67 -11.11
N ASP A 179 -7.06 -20.23 -11.70
CA ASP A 179 -7.02 -21.52 -12.41
C ASP A 179 -6.36 -22.65 -11.59
N GLY A 180 -6.68 -22.68 -10.29
CA GLY A 180 -6.16 -23.69 -9.35
C GLY A 180 -4.71 -23.50 -8.92
N LYS A 181 -4.05 -22.41 -9.31
CA LYS A 181 -2.67 -22.08 -8.94
C LYS A 181 -2.64 -20.82 -8.09
N ILE A 182 -1.78 -20.81 -7.07
CA ILE A 182 -1.57 -19.59 -6.31
C ILE A 182 -0.75 -18.58 -7.12
N THR A 183 -1.04 -17.31 -6.90
CA THR A 183 -0.29 -16.18 -7.46
C THR A 183 0.26 -15.32 -6.34
N SER A 184 1.32 -14.57 -6.61
CA SER A 184 1.93 -13.64 -5.67
C SER A 184 2.37 -12.35 -6.36
N MET A 185 2.74 -11.34 -5.57
CA MET A 185 3.04 -9.98 -6.02
C MET A 185 4.24 -9.93 -6.98
N HIS A 186 5.25 -10.79 -6.77
CA HIS A 186 6.50 -10.79 -7.55
C HIS A 186 6.61 -12.03 -8.45
N GLY A 187 5.48 -12.65 -8.81
CA GLY A 187 5.42 -13.72 -9.79
C GLY A 187 5.50 -15.14 -9.22
N ASP A 188 5.71 -16.09 -10.13
CA ASP A 188 5.51 -17.52 -9.86
C ASP A 188 6.51 -18.11 -8.85
N GLU A 189 7.75 -17.66 -8.85
CA GLU A 189 8.76 -18.19 -7.91
C GLU A 189 8.44 -17.80 -6.47
N GLU A 190 7.96 -16.58 -6.26
CA GLU A 190 7.46 -16.16 -4.94
C GLU A 190 6.18 -16.90 -4.55
N ALA A 191 5.27 -17.13 -5.51
CA ALA A 191 4.07 -17.90 -5.27
C ALA A 191 4.39 -19.33 -4.81
N LYS A 192 5.35 -19.99 -5.46
CA LYS A 192 5.84 -21.33 -5.06
C LYS A 192 6.43 -21.30 -3.64
N GLU A 193 7.22 -20.28 -3.34
CA GLU A 193 7.82 -20.17 -2.01
C GLU A 193 6.78 -19.86 -0.93
N ASN A 194 5.81 -18.99 -1.21
CA ASN A 194 4.66 -18.78 -0.33
C ASN A 194 3.95 -20.10 -0.02
N MET A 195 3.70 -20.92 -1.07
CA MET A 195 3.03 -22.21 -0.91
C MET A 195 3.84 -23.17 -0.03
N ARG A 196 5.16 -23.25 -0.21
CA ARG A 196 6.03 -24.08 0.65
C ARG A 196 5.94 -23.64 2.10
N GLN A 197 6.10 -22.35 2.35
CA GLN A 197 6.03 -21.79 3.69
C GLN A 197 4.66 -21.97 4.33
N ILE A 198 3.57 -21.87 3.57
CA ILE A 198 2.22 -22.19 4.02
C ILE A 198 2.12 -23.67 4.42
N CYS A 199 2.56 -24.59 3.55
CA CYS A 199 2.49 -26.03 3.82
C CYS A 199 3.33 -26.43 5.03
N VAL A 200 4.55 -25.90 5.17
CA VAL A 200 5.38 -26.14 6.35
C VAL A 200 4.71 -25.59 7.61
N ARG A 201 4.16 -24.36 7.56
CA ARG A 201 3.46 -23.75 8.70
C ARG A 201 2.25 -24.57 9.17
N ASP A 202 1.44 -25.06 8.23
CA ASP A 202 0.17 -25.70 8.59
C ASP A 202 0.31 -27.20 8.88
N GLU A 203 1.31 -27.89 8.34
CA GLU A 203 1.49 -29.34 8.53
C GLU A 203 2.71 -29.73 9.38
N GLN A 204 3.71 -28.85 9.47
CA GLN A 204 4.93 -29.05 10.25
C GLN A 204 5.26 -27.80 11.08
N PRO A 205 4.35 -27.34 11.95
CA PRO A 205 4.40 -26.02 12.57
C PRO A 205 5.69 -25.77 13.37
N ASP A 206 6.26 -26.77 13.98
CA ASP A 206 7.51 -26.65 14.74
C ASP A 206 8.73 -26.37 13.85
N LEU A 207 8.64 -26.68 12.56
CA LEU A 207 9.70 -26.48 11.57
C LEU A 207 9.53 -25.19 10.77
N TYR A 208 8.41 -24.49 10.92
CA TYR A 208 8.15 -23.25 10.18
C TYR A 208 9.20 -22.17 10.46
N TRP A 209 9.42 -21.82 11.72
CA TRP A 209 10.41 -20.82 12.07
C TRP A 209 11.85 -21.25 11.78
N PRO A 210 12.31 -22.47 12.05
CA PRO A 210 13.60 -22.96 11.57
C PRO A 210 13.80 -22.76 10.06
N TYR A 211 12.80 -23.16 9.26
CA TYR A 211 12.84 -22.99 7.80
C TYR A 211 12.91 -21.53 7.37
N VAL A 212 11.98 -20.69 7.83
CA VAL A 212 11.91 -19.26 7.48
C VAL A 212 13.17 -18.52 7.94
N ASN A 213 13.71 -18.84 9.10
CA ASN A 213 14.94 -18.23 9.60
C ASN A 213 16.16 -18.53 8.71
N CYS A 214 16.25 -19.75 8.19
CA CYS A 214 17.26 -20.08 7.18
C CYS A 214 17.00 -19.33 5.88
N TYR A 215 15.75 -19.37 5.37
CA TYR A 215 15.37 -18.73 4.11
C TYR A 215 15.65 -17.22 4.07
N MET A 216 15.37 -16.53 5.17
CA MET A 216 15.63 -15.08 5.27
C MET A 216 17.11 -14.69 5.09
N LYS A 217 18.06 -15.65 5.19
CA LYS A 217 19.48 -15.37 5.01
C LYS A 217 19.83 -15.18 3.54
N GLU A 218 19.52 -16.16 2.70
CA GLU A 218 20.00 -16.21 1.31
C GLU A 218 18.94 -16.65 0.29
N GLY A 219 17.71 -16.99 0.73
CA GLY A 219 16.65 -17.47 -0.15
C GLY A 219 16.89 -18.85 -0.76
N LYS A 220 17.75 -19.66 -0.12
CA LYS A 220 18.16 -20.99 -0.62
C LYS A 220 17.19 -22.06 -0.14
N THR A 221 16.06 -22.22 -0.84
CA THR A 221 14.97 -23.13 -0.46
C THR A 221 15.46 -24.53 -0.09
N GLU A 222 16.17 -25.23 -0.99
CA GLU A 222 16.55 -26.65 -0.79
C GLU A 222 17.51 -26.85 0.40
N VAL A 223 18.45 -25.90 0.55
CA VAL A 223 19.36 -25.90 1.70
C VAL A 223 18.56 -25.75 3.00
N CYS A 224 17.62 -24.80 3.01
CA CYS A 224 16.84 -24.48 4.20
C CYS A 224 15.81 -25.55 4.58
N LEU A 225 15.24 -26.25 3.60
CA LEU A 225 14.41 -27.41 3.87
C LEU A 225 15.21 -28.51 4.61
N THR A 226 16.44 -28.75 4.15
CA THR A 226 17.35 -29.73 4.77
C THR A 226 17.81 -29.29 6.16
N GLU A 227 18.28 -28.05 6.31
CA GLU A 227 18.76 -27.51 7.60
C GLU A 227 17.67 -27.47 8.67
N ALA A 228 16.44 -27.14 8.28
CA ALA A 228 15.30 -27.11 9.18
C ALA A 228 14.73 -28.49 9.50
N GLY A 229 15.16 -29.54 8.80
CA GLY A 229 14.65 -30.90 8.96
C GLY A 229 13.22 -31.08 8.46
N VAL A 230 12.80 -30.27 7.47
CA VAL A 230 11.46 -30.36 6.89
C VAL A 230 11.28 -31.72 6.18
N ASP A 231 10.20 -32.43 6.46
CA ASP A 231 9.76 -33.57 5.66
C ASP A 231 9.32 -33.05 4.27
N THR A 232 10.24 -33.18 3.33
CA THR A 232 10.04 -32.69 1.95
C THR A 232 8.98 -33.49 1.19
N ALA A 233 8.78 -34.78 1.53
CA ALA A 233 7.73 -35.59 0.92
C ALA A 233 6.34 -35.10 1.37
N MET A 234 6.16 -34.82 2.66
CA MET A 234 4.94 -34.23 3.21
C MET A 234 4.68 -32.84 2.62
N MET A 235 5.71 -31.98 2.58
CA MET A 235 5.61 -30.63 2.03
C MET A 235 5.24 -30.67 0.53
N THR A 236 5.87 -31.54 -0.26
CA THR A 236 5.56 -31.70 -1.68
C THR A 236 4.13 -32.18 -1.90
N ALA A 237 3.71 -33.20 -1.15
CA ALA A 237 2.33 -33.69 -1.21
C ALA A 237 1.30 -32.62 -0.83
N CYS A 238 1.64 -31.70 0.10
CA CYS A 238 0.77 -30.56 0.41
C CYS A 238 0.73 -29.54 -0.72
N THR A 239 1.89 -29.16 -1.30
CA THR A 239 1.96 -28.14 -2.36
C THR A 239 1.29 -28.58 -3.65
N GLU A 240 1.29 -29.88 -3.94
CA GLU A 240 0.70 -30.47 -5.16
C GLU A 240 -0.78 -30.81 -5.01
N ASP A 241 -1.30 -30.97 -3.78
CA ASP A 241 -2.70 -31.25 -3.54
C ASP A 241 -3.52 -29.95 -3.35
N PRO A 242 -4.38 -29.58 -4.32
CA PRO A 242 -5.22 -28.39 -4.19
C PRO A 242 -6.18 -28.43 -2.98
N LYS A 243 -6.54 -29.60 -2.49
CA LYS A 243 -7.39 -29.76 -1.29
C LYS A 243 -6.65 -29.48 0.01
N ARG A 244 -5.30 -29.47 -0.04
CA ARG A 244 -4.43 -29.18 1.10
C ARG A 244 -3.80 -27.78 0.94
N GLY A 245 -2.78 -27.66 0.10
CA GLY A 245 -2.03 -26.41 -0.07
C GLY A 245 -2.90 -25.20 -0.46
N ASN A 246 -3.75 -25.34 -1.50
CA ASN A 246 -4.64 -24.24 -1.89
C ASN A 246 -5.69 -23.95 -0.82
N ALA A 247 -6.18 -24.95 -0.07
CA ALA A 247 -7.14 -24.71 1.00
C ALA A 247 -6.51 -23.94 2.18
N PHE A 248 -5.24 -24.19 2.49
CA PHE A 248 -4.50 -23.41 3.49
C PHE A 248 -4.23 -21.99 2.99
N ALA A 249 -3.76 -21.85 1.76
CA ALA A 249 -3.52 -20.55 1.13
C ALA A 249 -4.81 -19.71 1.06
N GLN A 250 -5.95 -20.32 0.70
CA GLN A 250 -7.23 -19.63 0.61
C GLN A 250 -7.66 -19.02 1.95
N LYS A 251 -7.42 -19.71 3.07
CA LYS A 251 -7.71 -19.15 4.41
C LYS A 251 -6.91 -17.88 4.69
N ASP A 252 -5.65 -17.84 4.25
CA ASP A 252 -4.82 -16.64 4.40
C ASP A 252 -5.32 -15.52 3.49
N PHE A 253 -5.64 -15.84 2.23
CA PHE A 253 -6.12 -14.87 1.25
C PHE A 253 -7.49 -14.30 1.60
N ASP A 254 -8.42 -15.13 2.09
CA ASP A 254 -9.73 -14.68 2.58
C ASP A 254 -9.58 -13.71 3.74
N MET A 255 -8.66 -13.99 4.65
CA MET A 255 -8.38 -13.11 5.76
C MET A 255 -7.69 -11.81 5.29
N ALA A 256 -6.75 -11.88 4.36
CA ALA A 256 -6.15 -10.71 3.73
C ALA A 256 -7.22 -9.84 3.05
N ASN A 257 -8.13 -10.45 2.31
CA ASN A 257 -9.25 -9.76 1.65
C ASN A 257 -10.20 -9.10 2.67
N LYS A 258 -10.52 -9.78 3.77
CA LYS A 258 -11.37 -9.24 4.85
C LYS A 258 -10.81 -7.91 5.40
N PHE A 259 -9.51 -7.76 5.46
CA PHE A 259 -8.84 -6.56 5.96
C PHE A 259 -8.35 -5.63 4.86
N ASN A 260 -8.69 -5.88 3.59
CA ASN A 260 -8.22 -5.13 2.42
C ASN A 260 -6.69 -5.02 2.38
N VAL A 261 -6.00 -6.11 2.72
CA VAL A 261 -4.54 -6.17 2.67
C VAL A 261 -4.09 -6.09 1.22
N SER A 262 -3.35 -5.05 0.88
CA SER A 262 -2.86 -4.79 -0.48
C SER A 262 -1.35 -4.71 -0.57
N GLY A 263 -0.62 -4.93 0.53
CA GLY A 263 0.83 -4.82 0.56
C GLY A 263 1.47 -5.65 1.67
N SER A 264 2.73 -6.00 1.44
CA SER A 264 3.57 -6.77 2.36
C SER A 264 4.65 -5.85 2.96
N PRO A 265 4.80 -5.80 4.28
CA PRO A 265 3.92 -6.38 5.29
C PRO A 265 2.67 -5.53 5.55
N THR A 266 1.60 -6.17 6.02
CA THR A 266 0.47 -5.51 6.70
C THR A 266 0.24 -6.21 8.03
N LEU A 267 0.07 -5.45 9.11
CA LEU A 267 -0.18 -5.99 10.44
C LEU A 267 -1.66 -5.91 10.80
N VAL A 268 -2.20 -7.01 11.32
CA VAL A 268 -3.58 -7.08 11.83
C VAL A 268 -3.55 -7.55 13.27
N LEU A 269 -4.12 -6.75 14.16
CA LEU A 269 -4.24 -7.04 15.57
C LEU A 269 -5.59 -7.70 15.88
N ASN A 270 -5.55 -8.84 16.56
CA ASN A 270 -6.73 -9.55 17.10
C ASN A 270 -7.77 -9.94 16.04
N ASP A 271 -7.35 -10.15 14.77
CA ASP A 271 -8.25 -10.40 13.63
C ASP A 271 -9.40 -9.39 13.50
N ALA A 272 -9.13 -8.16 13.96
CA ALA A 272 -10.14 -7.11 14.14
C ALA A 272 -9.71 -5.71 13.71
N GLN A 273 -8.40 -5.43 13.61
CA GLN A 273 -7.90 -4.09 13.34
C GLN A 273 -6.57 -4.12 12.59
N VAL A 274 -6.49 -3.44 11.45
CA VAL A 274 -5.22 -3.12 10.81
C VAL A 274 -4.49 -2.10 11.68
N VAL A 275 -3.21 -2.35 11.95
CA VAL A 275 -2.36 -1.50 12.79
C VAL A 275 -1.04 -1.22 12.09
N SER A 276 -0.38 -0.12 12.47
CA SER A 276 0.94 0.23 12.01
C SER A 276 1.93 0.18 13.17
N GLU A 277 3.01 -0.57 13.02
CA GLU A 277 4.13 -0.60 13.97
C GLU A 277 4.79 0.77 14.12
N PHE A 278 4.67 1.64 13.10
CA PHE A 278 5.23 2.99 13.11
C PHE A 278 4.51 3.93 14.08
N ASP A 279 3.28 3.61 14.44
CA ASP A 279 2.57 4.32 15.51
C ASP A 279 3.16 4.01 16.90
N PHE A 280 3.89 2.90 17.04
CA PHE A 280 4.40 2.35 18.29
C PHE A 280 5.94 2.26 18.36
N GLY A 281 6.65 2.97 17.51
CA GLY A 281 8.12 3.08 17.58
C GLY A 281 8.86 2.56 16.36
N GLY A 282 8.15 1.99 15.36
CA GLY A 282 8.75 1.51 14.12
C GLY A 282 8.78 -0.01 14.00
N ARG A 283 9.42 -0.51 12.94
CA ARG A 283 9.54 -1.95 12.65
C ARG A 283 10.67 -2.58 13.46
N ILE A 284 10.47 -2.69 14.77
CA ILE A 284 11.41 -3.20 15.77
C ILE A 284 10.72 -4.20 16.71
N PRO A 285 11.47 -5.12 17.37
CA PRO A 285 10.89 -6.12 18.27
C PRO A 285 9.98 -5.55 19.35
N ASN A 286 10.41 -4.47 20.01
CA ASN A 286 9.63 -3.85 21.09
C ASN A 286 8.26 -3.32 20.64
N SER A 287 8.16 -2.84 19.41
CA SER A 287 6.87 -2.38 18.85
C SER A 287 5.88 -3.53 18.66
N MET A 288 6.36 -4.73 18.26
CA MET A 288 5.52 -5.92 18.12
C MET A 288 4.98 -6.38 19.48
N LYS A 289 5.86 -6.41 20.50
CA LYS A 289 5.44 -6.67 21.90
C LYS A 289 4.41 -5.62 22.35
N THR A 290 4.66 -4.34 22.10
CA THR A 290 3.74 -3.25 22.51
C THR A 290 2.36 -3.41 21.86
N LEU A 291 2.28 -3.80 20.60
CA LEU A 291 1.02 -4.07 19.91
C LEU A 291 0.29 -5.27 20.52
N VAL A 292 0.97 -6.38 20.77
CA VAL A 292 0.38 -7.57 21.43
C VAL A 292 -0.13 -7.20 22.80
N CYS A 293 0.69 -6.54 23.63
CA CYS A 293 0.34 -6.16 24.99
C CYS A 293 -0.82 -5.14 25.04
N GLY A 294 -0.80 -4.14 24.14
CA GLY A 294 -1.87 -3.16 24.00
C GLY A 294 -3.18 -3.77 23.51
N GLY A 295 -3.11 -4.83 22.70
CA GLY A 295 -4.24 -5.61 22.20
C GLY A 295 -4.77 -6.67 23.18
N SER A 296 -4.13 -6.85 24.33
CA SER A 296 -4.57 -7.81 25.37
C SER A 296 -5.51 -7.16 26.38
N LYS A 297 -6.57 -7.87 26.77
CA LYS A 297 -7.35 -7.52 27.95
C LYS A 297 -6.61 -7.84 29.25
N THR A 298 -5.79 -8.91 29.20
CA THR A 298 -5.00 -9.38 30.33
C THR A 298 -3.54 -9.54 29.86
N PRO A 299 -2.75 -8.45 29.85
CA PRO A 299 -1.35 -8.50 29.41
C PRO A 299 -0.55 -9.50 30.23
N GLY A 300 0.24 -10.35 29.57
CA GLY A 300 1.14 -11.30 30.23
C GLY A 300 2.33 -10.58 30.89
N GLU A 301 3.07 -11.31 31.72
CA GLU A 301 4.21 -10.79 32.48
C GLU A 301 5.29 -10.18 31.57
N PHE A 302 5.53 -10.78 30.37
CA PHE A 302 6.49 -10.27 29.38
C PHE A 302 6.20 -8.84 28.90
N CYS A 303 4.99 -8.34 29.12
CA CYS A 303 4.61 -6.97 28.76
C CYS A 303 5.28 -5.91 29.65
N SER A 304 5.73 -6.27 30.83
CA SER A 304 6.32 -5.36 31.82
C SER A 304 7.76 -4.96 31.48
N ASN A 305 8.44 -5.73 30.63
CA ASN A 305 9.84 -5.50 30.31
C ASN A 305 10.00 -5.04 28.85
N ASP A 306 10.88 -4.09 28.60
CA ASP A 306 11.27 -3.74 27.26
C ASP A 306 12.19 -4.82 26.66
N ILE A 307 12.00 -5.07 25.37
CA ILE A 307 12.87 -5.94 24.58
C ILE A 307 13.61 -5.11 23.52
N SER A 308 14.37 -5.73 22.63
CA SER A 308 15.21 -5.03 21.67
C SER A 308 14.46 -3.93 20.92
N THR A 309 15.06 -2.74 20.88
CA THR A 309 14.66 -1.60 20.06
C THR A 309 15.55 -1.43 18.82
N LYS A 310 16.47 -2.38 18.58
CA LYS A 310 17.36 -2.34 17.43
C LYS A 310 16.60 -2.68 16.16
N GLU A 311 16.96 -1.98 15.10
CA GLU A 311 16.48 -2.30 13.75
C GLU A 311 17.13 -3.59 13.26
N VAL A 312 16.36 -4.35 12.47
CA VAL A 312 16.82 -5.58 11.83
C VAL A 312 17.02 -5.38 10.32
N ALA A 313 17.80 -6.26 9.72
CA ALA A 313 18.11 -6.20 8.30
C ALA A 313 16.87 -6.27 7.42
N VAL A 314 16.87 -5.48 6.36
CA VAL A 314 15.89 -5.50 5.27
C VAL A 314 16.38 -6.50 4.21
N SER A 315 15.45 -7.10 3.44
CA SER A 315 15.77 -8.07 2.39
C SER A 315 16.38 -9.38 2.92
N LEU A 316 16.90 -10.20 2.03
CA LEU A 316 17.73 -11.35 2.39
C LEU A 316 19.01 -10.86 3.03
N SER A 317 19.40 -11.41 4.16
CA SER A 317 20.61 -11.02 4.89
C SER A 317 21.10 -12.16 5.77
N VAL A 318 22.41 -12.45 5.70
CA VAL A 318 23.06 -13.45 6.56
C VAL A 318 23.18 -12.99 8.01
N THR A 319 22.99 -11.69 8.27
CA THR A 319 22.93 -11.10 9.62
C THR A 319 21.52 -10.60 9.91
N ASP A 320 21.08 -10.71 11.16
CA ASP A 320 19.79 -10.19 11.59
C ASP A 320 19.83 -8.67 11.82
N ASP A 321 20.98 -8.11 12.17
CA ASP A 321 21.12 -6.68 12.45
C ASP A 321 21.10 -5.86 11.15
N ALA A 322 20.50 -4.68 11.21
CA ALA A 322 20.57 -3.72 10.12
C ALA A 322 22.05 -3.34 9.87
N ALA A 323 22.45 -3.31 8.58
CA ALA A 323 23.77 -2.84 8.22
C ALA A 323 23.95 -1.39 8.70
N SER A 324 25.11 -1.08 9.31
CA SER A 324 25.48 0.25 9.84
C SER A 324 25.75 1.30 8.74
N THR A 325 25.19 1.11 7.55
CA THR A 325 25.19 2.11 6.48
C THR A 325 24.14 3.17 6.81
N GLY A 326 24.56 4.38 7.08
CA GLY A 326 23.84 5.56 7.57
C GLY A 326 22.52 6.00 6.91
N GLY A 327 21.70 5.05 6.48
CA GLY A 327 20.31 5.24 6.06
C GLY A 327 19.39 4.62 7.09
N THR A 328 18.44 5.36 7.62
CA THR A 328 17.38 4.85 8.47
C THR A 328 16.60 3.76 7.73
N THR A 329 16.78 2.49 8.11
CA THR A 329 16.03 1.34 7.58
C THR A 329 14.62 1.25 8.18
N ASN A 330 14.31 2.09 9.18
CA ASN A 330 13.02 2.18 9.85
C ASN A 330 12.02 2.98 9.00
N SER A 331 11.71 2.47 7.82
CA SER A 331 10.81 3.09 6.86
C SER A 331 9.48 2.33 6.83
N ALA A 332 8.37 3.09 6.71
CA ALA A 332 7.03 2.53 6.51
C ALA A 332 6.84 1.89 5.12
N ALA A 333 7.94 1.68 4.37
CA ALA A 333 7.88 1.04 3.07
C ALA A 333 7.40 -0.41 3.15
N GLY A 334 6.73 -0.85 2.12
CA GLY A 334 6.21 -2.20 1.91
C GLY A 334 6.20 -2.53 0.43
N CYS A 335 5.97 -3.79 0.11
CA CYS A 335 5.76 -4.24 -1.26
C CYS A 335 4.27 -4.18 -1.59
N ALA A 336 3.94 -3.66 -2.76
CA ALA A 336 2.61 -3.71 -3.34
C ALA A 336 2.67 -4.52 -4.65
N PRO A 337 1.54 -5.05 -5.15
CA PRO A 337 1.50 -5.73 -6.42
C PRO A 337 2.11 -4.87 -7.52
N ALA A 338 2.89 -5.50 -8.41
CA ALA A 338 3.31 -4.86 -9.65
C ALA A 338 2.04 -4.49 -10.44
N LYS A 339 1.99 -3.27 -10.93
CA LYS A 339 0.85 -2.75 -11.71
C LYS A 339 0.99 -3.10 -13.16
#